data_b98a710783271fc8481bd8b79c00f18e
#
_entry.id   b98a710783271fc8481bd8b79c00f18e
#
_cell.length_a   1.000
_cell.length_b   1.000
_cell.length_c   1.000
_cell.angle_alpha   90.00
_cell.angle_beta   90.00
_cell.angle_gamma   90.00
#
_symmetry.space_group_name_H-M   'P 1'
#
loop_
_entity.id
_entity.type
_entity.pdbx_description
1 polymer ?
#
loop_
_entity_poly.entity_id
_entity_poly.type
_entity_poly.pdbx_seq_one_letter_code
_entity_poly.pdbx_strand_id
1 'polypeptide(L)'
;MDLLNFCKSNIRIISLYVALFVLILLPLYCVFEYSIFSDGHFSLDTAINTLADNENTSMIVNSLLLASGVVVLTTIISTPLAYLFSRTSFARHSIFDVIFLVPFMTPPYIASMGWILFMQKRGLLEQLIPATKIFNQYFFSIFGLIVVMSLHIFPFMVMILKNAMLNIPQSLEESGAVFGASFIKRIRKIFLPLITSNYAIGALLIFVKTLSEYGTPATLGKRIGFDVFTTQIHRFASIAPIDFGKAATLSSVLISICIALWLIQNYLSKKRTYNLVDNKASRFKLIELRGFAKYLSSAYVGIVIIISIIVPYFSIISTSLIKLRGYGLRVGNFTFDNYLDLFYESDKGISALVNSFVISVFAAIVCAILG
;
A
#
# COMPACT_ATOMS: atom_id res chain seq x y z
N MET A 1 27.10 3.49 -41.72
CA MET A 1 25.84 3.62 -40.96
C MET A 1 25.91 3.06 -39.52
N ASP A 2 26.88 2.20 -39.24
CA ASP A 2 26.97 1.51 -37.94
C ASP A 2 27.67 2.28 -36.80
N LEU A 3 28.67 3.11 -37.12
CA LEU A 3 29.38 3.92 -36.12
C LEU A 3 28.48 5.02 -35.48
N LEU A 4 27.65 5.65 -36.27
CA LEU A 4 26.68 6.68 -35.77
C LEU A 4 25.60 6.05 -34.88
N ASN A 5 25.13 4.86 -35.19
CA ASN A 5 24.17 4.13 -34.37
C ASN A 5 24.81 3.58 -33.10
N PHE A 6 26.06 3.15 -33.14
CA PHE A 6 26.85 2.75 -31.98
C PHE A 6 27.11 3.91 -31.04
N CYS A 7 27.53 5.09 -31.52
CA CYS A 7 27.70 6.30 -30.74
C CYS A 7 26.35 6.77 -30.11
N LYS A 8 25.26 6.76 -30.89
CA LYS A 8 23.92 7.15 -30.38
C LYS A 8 23.41 6.18 -29.30
N SER A 9 23.67 4.88 -29.45
CA SER A 9 23.32 3.88 -28.44
C SER A 9 24.09 4.08 -27.14
N ASN A 10 25.41 4.32 -27.23
CA ASN A 10 26.24 4.56 -26.06
C ASN A 10 25.89 5.87 -25.34
N ILE A 11 25.58 6.94 -26.09
CA ILE A 11 25.15 8.22 -25.49
C ILE A 11 23.84 8.05 -24.72
N ARG A 12 22.86 7.30 -25.25
CA ARG A 12 21.60 7.03 -24.52
C ARG A 12 21.83 6.22 -23.23
N ILE A 13 22.68 5.21 -23.32
CA ILE A 13 23.03 4.39 -22.15
C ILE A 13 23.75 5.25 -21.09
N ILE A 14 24.71 6.07 -21.50
CA ILE A 14 25.43 6.97 -20.59
C ILE A 14 24.47 7.99 -19.97
N SER A 15 23.58 8.60 -20.76
CA SER A 15 22.60 9.56 -20.24
C SER A 15 21.65 8.93 -19.23
N LEU A 16 21.23 7.68 -19.44
CA LEU A 16 20.42 6.92 -18.50
C LEU A 16 21.17 6.68 -17.18
N TYR A 17 22.42 6.23 -17.24
CA TYR A 17 23.23 6.03 -16.04
C TYR A 17 23.47 7.32 -15.27
N VAL A 18 23.74 8.42 -15.97
CA VAL A 18 23.90 9.75 -15.35
C VAL A 18 22.59 10.19 -14.69
N ALA A 19 21.45 10.02 -15.37
CA ALA A 19 20.16 10.35 -14.80
C ALA A 19 19.86 9.52 -13.55
N LEU A 20 20.09 8.21 -13.56
CA LEU A 20 19.93 7.33 -12.41
C LEU A 20 20.87 7.73 -11.25
N PHE A 21 22.12 8.05 -11.57
CA PHE A 21 23.07 8.51 -10.57
C PHE A 21 22.60 9.80 -9.88
N VAL A 22 22.26 10.82 -10.67
CA VAL A 22 21.85 12.14 -10.15
C VAL A 22 20.50 12.09 -9.43
N LEU A 23 19.53 11.34 -9.95
CA LEU A 23 18.17 11.34 -9.41
C LEU A 23 17.99 10.36 -8.25
N ILE A 24 18.79 9.30 -8.17
CA ILE A 24 18.63 8.25 -7.15
C ILE A 24 19.84 8.15 -6.24
N LEU A 25 21.05 7.92 -6.78
CA LEU A 25 22.21 7.62 -5.95
C LEU A 25 22.74 8.86 -5.23
N LEU A 26 22.72 10.02 -5.84
CA LEU A 26 23.20 11.25 -5.23
C LEU A 26 22.35 11.67 -4.01
N PRO A 27 20.99 11.73 -4.07
CA PRO A 27 20.18 12.01 -2.89
C PRO A 27 20.37 10.96 -1.77
N LEU A 28 20.49 9.67 -2.12
CA LEU A 28 20.76 8.62 -1.13
C LEU A 28 22.12 8.84 -0.47
N TYR A 29 23.16 9.16 -1.25
CA TYR A 29 24.47 9.47 -0.72
C TYR A 29 24.41 10.65 0.27
N CYS A 30 23.73 11.74 -0.09
CA CYS A 30 23.56 12.89 0.80
C CYS A 30 22.85 12.51 2.12
N VAL A 31 21.82 11.65 2.07
CA VAL A 31 21.15 11.19 3.30
C VAL A 31 22.11 10.42 4.21
N PHE A 32 22.93 9.52 3.64
CA PHE A 32 23.94 8.79 4.42
C PHE A 32 25.06 9.73 4.94
N GLU A 33 25.49 10.68 4.12
CA GLU A 33 26.49 11.68 4.51
C GLU A 33 26.00 12.48 5.71
N TYR A 34 24.82 13.09 5.66
CA TYR A 34 24.23 13.84 6.78
C TYR A 34 24.00 12.98 8.04
N SER A 35 23.87 11.66 7.89
CA SER A 35 23.75 10.73 9.02
C SER A 35 25.08 10.48 9.75
N ILE A 36 26.24 10.64 9.07
CA ILE A 36 27.55 10.22 9.54
C ILE A 36 28.47 11.43 9.78
N PHE A 37 28.23 12.55 9.08
CA PHE A 37 29.03 13.76 9.21
C PHE A 37 28.26 14.82 10.00
N SER A 38 28.89 15.33 11.07
CA SER A 38 28.43 16.49 11.83
C SER A 38 29.47 17.59 11.73
N ASP A 39 29.07 18.80 11.35
CA ASP A 39 29.95 19.97 11.20
C ASP A 39 31.20 19.73 10.33
N GLY A 40 31.05 18.88 9.28
CA GLY A 40 32.14 18.58 8.35
C GLY A 40 33.16 17.54 8.86
N HIS A 41 32.97 16.98 10.06
CA HIS A 41 33.79 15.92 10.61
C HIS A 41 33.04 14.60 10.70
N PHE A 42 33.73 13.49 10.45
CA PHE A 42 33.16 12.16 10.65
C PHE A 42 32.83 11.96 12.13
N SER A 43 31.56 11.81 12.46
CA SER A 43 31.08 11.54 13.81
C SER A 43 29.85 10.65 13.75
N LEU A 44 29.87 9.60 14.53
CA LEU A 44 28.70 8.72 14.73
C LEU A 44 27.88 9.15 15.96
N ASP A 45 28.26 10.22 16.65
CA ASP A 45 27.60 10.63 17.90
C ASP A 45 26.13 10.96 17.68
N THR A 46 25.80 11.70 16.61
CA THR A 46 24.41 12.01 16.26
C THR A 46 23.62 10.74 15.98
N ALA A 47 24.19 9.80 15.23
CA ALA A 47 23.54 8.54 14.91
C ALA A 47 23.33 7.68 16.17
N ILE A 48 24.36 7.53 16.99
CA ILE A 48 24.32 6.76 18.25
C ILE A 48 23.28 7.36 19.21
N ASN A 49 23.33 8.67 19.44
CA ASN A 49 22.43 9.37 20.36
C ASN A 49 20.98 9.30 19.87
N THR A 50 20.75 9.44 18.54
CA THR A 50 19.42 9.32 17.94
C THR A 50 18.84 7.92 18.12
N LEU A 51 19.64 6.88 17.93
CA LEU A 51 19.22 5.49 18.05
C LEU A 51 19.15 5.02 19.52
N ALA A 52 19.92 5.60 20.42
CA ALA A 52 19.86 5.31 21.85
C ALA A 52 18.65 5.96 22.54
N ASP A 53 18.01 6.93 21.91
CA ASP A 53 16.80 7.55 22.43
C ASP A 53 15.63 6.54 22.42
N ASN A 54 15.02 6.35 23.59
CA ASN A 54 13.93 5.42 23.80
C ASN A 54 12.69 5.75 22.92
N GLU A 55 12.44 7.02 22.67
CA GLU A 55 11.34 7.46 21.81
C GLU A 55 11.56 6.95 20.38
N ASN A 56 12.74 7.15 19.81
CA ASN A 56 13.07 6.71 18.46
C ASN A 56 13.11 5.19 18.33
N THR A 57 13.65 4.49 19.34
CA THR A 57 13.64 3.02 19.37
C THR A 57 12.21 2.45 19.39
N SER A 58 11.33 3.06 20.18
CA SER A 58 9.91 2.68 20.22
C SER A 58 9.24 2.84 18.85
N MET A 59 9.52 3.94 18.14
CA MET A 59 8.97 4.17 16.79
C MET A 59 9.48 3.19 15.75
N ILE A 60 10.74 2.75 15.87
CA ILE A 60 11.28 1.68 15.02
C ILE A 60 10.47 0.39 15.21
N VAL A 61 10.29 -0.01 16.48
CA VAL A 61 9.50 -1.21 16.82
C VAL A 61 8.06 -1.07 16.36
N ASN A 62 7.44 0.08 16.60
CA ASN A 62 6.07 0.39 16.15
C ASN A 62 5.91 0.22 14.64
N SER A 63 6.86 0.73 13.87
CA SER A 63 6.84 0.63 12.40
C SER A 63 6.95 -0.81 11.93
N LEU A 64 7.83 -1.61 12.56
CA LEU A 64 7.99 -3.03 12.22
C LEU A 64 6.75 -3.85 12.60
N LEU A 65 6.15 -3.58 13.75
CA LEU A 65 4.90 -4.21 14.19
C LEU A 65 3.75 -3.86 13.24
N LEU A 66 3.61 -2.58 12.90
CA LEU A 66 2.59 -2.10 11.96
C LEU A 66 2.75 -2.77 10.60
N ALA A 67 3.95 -2.75 10.03
CA ALA A 67 4.22 -3.36 8.73
C ALA A 67 3.96 -4.87 8.74
N SER A 68 4.36 -5.57 9.79
CA SER A 68 4.08 -7.01 9.97
C SER A 68 2.59 -7.29 10.05
N GLY A 69 1.84 -6.51 10.85
CA GLY A 69 0.39 -6.63 10.98
C GLY A 69 -0.34 -6.38 9.66
N VAL A 70 0.08 -5.37 8.90
CA VAL A 70 -0.47 -5.06 7.58
C VAL A 70 -0.20 -6.19 6.59
N VAL A 71 1.01 -6.77 6.55
CA VAL A 71 1.32 -7.92 5.69
C VAL A 71 0.42 -9.11 6.03
N VAL A 72 0.25 -9.43 7.31
CA VAL A 72 -0.59 -10.56 7.75
C VAL A 72 -2.04 -10.35 7.34
N LEU A 73 -2.62 -9.20 7.68
CA LEU A 73 -4.03 -8.93 7.38
C LEU A 73 -4.28 -8.82 5.87
N THR A 74 -3.38 -8.17 5.14
CA THR A 74 -3.44 -8.11 3.67
C THR A 74 -3.39 -9.51 3.05
N THR A 75 -2.55 -10.40 3.57
CA THR A 75 -2.47 -11.79 3.10
C THR A 75 -3.80 -12.53 3.33
N ILE A 76 -4.41 -12.37 4.50
CA ILE A 76 -5.70 -12.99 4.83
C ILE A 76 -6.80 -12.51 3.88
N ILE A 77 -6.84 -11.21 3.57
CA ILE A 77 -7.83 -10.64 2.65
C ILE A 77 -7.55 -11.05 1.20
N SER A 78 -6.28 -11.01 0.79
CA SER A 78 -5.93 -11.14 -0.64
C SER A 78 -5.91 -12.59 -1.13
N THR A 79 -5.54 -13.56 -0.28
CA THR A 79 -5.38 -14.95 -0.73
C THR A 79 -6.69 -15.57 -1.22
N PRO A 80 -7.83 -15.45 -0.52
CA PRO A 80 -9.11 -15.95 -1.04
C PRO A 80 -9.54 -15.21 -2.31
N LEU A 81 -9.37 -13.88 -2.38
CA LEU A 81 -9.69 -13.09 -3.57
C LEU A 81 -8.86 -13.54 -4.77
N ALA A 82 -7.55 -13.68 -4.62
CA ALA A 82 -6.66 -14.13 -5.68
C ALA A 82 -7.08 -15.52 -6.22
N TYR A 83 -7.47 -16.43 -5.33
CA TYR A 83 -7.99 -17.73 -5.73
C TYR A 83 -9.32 -17.61 -6.49
N LEU A 84 -10.28 -16.83 -5.99
CA LEU A 84 -11.57 -16.62 -6.64
C LEU A 84 -11.40 -16.04 -8.04
N PHE A 85 -10.54 -15.03 -8.20
CA PHE A 85 -10.31 -14.33 -9.47
C PHE A 85 -9.29 -15.00 -10.40
N SER A 86 -8.65 -16.10 -9.97
CA SER A 86 -7.77 -16.89 -10.84
C SER A 86 -8.39 -18.23 -11.28
N ARG A 87 -9.22 -18.85 -10.43
CA ARG A 87 -9.65 -20.26 -10.62
C ARG A 87 -11.15 -20.47 -10.72
N THR A 88 -11.97 -19.47 -10.46
CA THR A 88 -13.43 -19.62 -10.47
C THR A 88 -14.12 -18.76 -11.51
N SER A 89 -15.44 -18.89 -11.64
CA SER A 89 -16.27 -18.10 -12.55
C SER A 89 -16.14 -16.58 -12.34
N PHE A 90 -15.65 -16.09 -11.18
CA PHE A 90 -15.35 -14.68 -10.95
C PHE A 90 -14.26 -14.14 -11.90
N ALA A 91 -13.34 -14.97 -12.38
CA ALA A 91 -12.30 -14.59 -13.34
C ALA A 91 -12.84 -14.09 -14.69
N ARG A 92 -14.11 -14.36 -15.01
CA ARG A 92 -14.77 -13.88 -16.24
C ARG A 92 -15.12 -12.39 -16.21
N HIS A 93 -15.16 -11.82 -15.02
CA HIS A 93 -15.61 -10.44 -14.80
C HIS A 93 -14.43 -9.52 -14.55
N SER A 94 -13.81 -9.00 -15.61
CA SER A 94 -12.66 -8.08 -15.55
C SER A 94 -12.95 -6.76 -14.81
N ILE A 95 -14.23 -6.42 -14.65
CA ILE A 95 -14.64 -5.22 -13.91
C ILE A 95 -14.09 -5.21 -12.45
N PHE A 96 -13.95 -6.37 -11.82
CA PHE A 96 -13.41 -6.46 -10.47
C PHE A 96 -11.93 -6.09 -10.41
N ASP A 97 -11.16 -6.33 -11.48
CA ASP A 97 -9.75 -5.91 -11.53
C ASP A 97 -9.64 -4.38 -11.47
N VAL A 98 -10.57 -3.67 -12.11
CA VAL A 98 -10.66 -2.21 -12.07
C VAL A 98 -11.16 -1.73 -10.70
N ILE A 99 -12.24 -2.33 -10.18
CA ILE A 99 -12.81 -1.95 -8.87
C ILE A 99 -11.77 -2.11 -7.76
N PHE A 100 -11.01 -3.21 -7.74
CA PHE A 100 -9.98 -3.41 -6.71
C PHE A 100 -8.78 -2.47 -6.83
N LEU A 101 -8.53 -1.86 -7.99
CA LEU A 101 -7.49 -0.84 -8.10
C LEU A 101 -7.86 0.48 -7.42
N VAL A 102 -9.15 0.77 -7.24
CA VAL A 102 -9.63 2.04 -6.65
C VAL A 102 -9.00 2.34 -5.29
N PRO A 103 -9.01 1.44 -4.29
CA PRO A 103 -8.34 1.71 -3.00
C PRO A 103 -6.85 2.00 -3.15
N PHE A 104 -6.17 1.24 -4.01
CA PHE A 104 -4.73 1.36 -4.23
C PHE A 104 -4.34 2.67 -4.93
N MET A 105 -5.18 3.17 -5.84
CA MET A 105 -4.97 4.44 -6.54
C MET A 105 -5.35 5.66 -5.69
N THR A 106 -6.12 5.46 -4.61
CA THR A 106 -6.50 6.54 -3.72
C THR A 106 -5.30 6.96 -2.86
N PRO A 107 -5.00 8.26 -2.70
CA PRO A 107 -3.98 8.67 -1.74
C PRO A 107 -4.28 8.14 -0.32
N PRO A 108 -3.31 7.52 0.38
CA PRO A 108 -3.55 6.84 1.66
C PRO A 108 -4.20 7.74 2.72
N TYR A 109 -3.80 9.01 2.80
CA TYR A 109 -4.37 9.96 3.77
C TYR A 109 -5.85 10.27 3.50
N ILE A 110 -6.29 10.25 2.23
CA ILE A 110 -7.70 10.44 1.86
C ILE A 110 -8.52 9.23 2.33
N ALA A 111 -8.05 8.01 2.05
CA ALA A 111 -8.72 6.80 2.52
C ALA A 111 -8.82 6.78 4.05
N SER A 112 -7.75 7.12 4.76
CA SER A 112 -7.75 7.18 6.23
C SER A 112 -8.69 8.27 6.77
N MET A 113 -8.77 9.44 6.11
CA MET A 113 -9.71 10.49 6.47
C MET A 113 -11.15 10.02 6.33
N GLY A 114 -11.48 9.30 5.24
CA GLY A 114 -12.81 8.70 5.07
C GLY A 114 -13.17 7.76 6.21
N TRP A 115 -12.25 6.91 6.62
CA TRP A 115 -12.43 6.02 7.76
C TRP A 115 -12.55 6.75 9.09
N ILE A 116 -11.76 7.80 9.31
CA ILE A 116 -11.86 8.66 10.50
C ILE A 116 -13.24 9.30 10.59
N LEU A 117 -13.73 9.87 9.47
CA LEU A 117 -15.06 10.51 9.41
C LEU A 117 -16.19 9.51 9.67
N PHE A 118 -16.02 8.27 9.21
CA PHE A 118 -16.98 7.20 9.44
C PHE A 118 -17.02 6.76 10.90
N MET A 119 -15.85 6.50 11.50
CA MET A 119 -15.70 5.81 12.79
C MET A 119 -15.57 6.74 14.00
N GLN A 120 -15.36 8.06 13.83
CA GLN A 120 -15.20 8.99 14.97
C GLN A 120 -16.47 9.10 15.82
N LYS A 121 -16.32 9.59 17.05
CA LYS A 121 -17.48 9.89 17.93
C LYS A 121 -18.45 10.81 17.20
N ARG A 122 -19.75 10.46 17.22
CA ARG A 122 -20.79 11.10 16.41
C ARG A 122 -20.49 11.11 14.91
N GLY A 123 -19.65 10.17 14.44
CA GLY A 123 -19.37 9.94 13.03
C GLY A 123 -20.54 9.30 12.29
N LEU A 124 -20.36 9.06 10.99
CA LEU A 124 -21.45 8.56 10.16
C LEU A 124 -21.95 7.18 10.61
N LEU A 125 -21.06 6.29 11.07
CA LEU A 125 -21.48 4.97 11.56
C LEU A 125 -22.39 5.09 12.81
N GLU A 126 -22.03 5.91 13.78
CA GLU A 126 -22.83 6.13 15.00
C GLU A 126 -24.17 6.82 14.68
N GLN A 127 -24.20 7.70 13.68
CA GLN A 127 -25.43 8.34 13.22
C GLN A 127 -26.38 7.38 12.52
N LEU A 128 -25.84 6.43 11.73
CA LEU A 128 -26.62 5.41 11.03
C LEU A 128 -27.09 4.30 11.97
N ILE A 129 -26.22 3.87 12.88
CA ILE A 129 -26.44 2.75 13.79
C ILE A 129 -25.92 3.13 15.19
N PRO A 130 -26.74 3.73 16.06
CA PRO A 130 -26.29 4.22 17.39
C PRO A 130 -25.67 3.14 18.30
N ALA A 131 -26.04 1.87 18.12
CA ALA A 131 -25.47 0.73 18.86
C ALA A 131 -23.98 0.50 18.59
N THR A 132 -23.43 1.09 17.54
CA THR A 132 -22.03 0.90 17.12
C THR A 132 -21.02 1.78 17.86
N LYS A 133 -21.44 2.59 18.79
CA LYS A 133 -20.60 3.51 19.59
C LYS A 133 -19.39 2.79 20.23
N ILE A 134 -19.55 1.52 20.62
CA ILE A 134 -18.49 0.72 21.21
C ILE A 134 -17.32 0.45 20.24
N PHE A 135 -17.58 0.39 18.94
CA PHE A 135 -16.54 0.14 17.93
C PHE A 135 -15.55 1.29 17.75
N ASN A 136 -15.94 2.50 18.18
CA ASN A 136 -15.07 3.67 18.09
C ASN A 136 -13.72 3.45 18.81
N GLN A 137 -13.74 2.96 20.04
CA GLN A 137 -12.50 2.74 20.81
C GLN A 137 -11.61 1.65 20.22
N TYR A 138 -12.20 0.61 19.61
CA TYR A 138 -11.42 -0.45 18.95
C TYR A 138 -10.82 0.03 17.63
N PHE A 139 -11.53 0.88 16.90
CA PHE A 139 -11.03 1.44 15.66
C PHE A 139 -9.89 2.45 15.90
N PHE A 140 -10.02 3.34 16.88
CA PHE A 140 -8.95 4.27 17.24
C PHE A 140 -7.89 3.59 18.09
N SER A 141 -7.24 2.59 17.49
CA SER A 141 -6.15 1.78 18.04
C SER A 141 -5.19 1.34 16.92
N ILE A 142 -4.08 0.70 17.27
CA ILE A 142 -3.16 0.09 16.28
C ILE A 142 -3.89 -0.90 15.36
N PHE A 143 -4.90 -1.61 15.86
CA PHE A 143 -5.69 -2.52 15.05
C PHE A 143 -6.42 -1.79 13.91
N GLY A 144 -7.09 -0.69 14.19
CA GLY A 144 -7.74 0.12 13.16
C GLY A 144 -6.76 0.70 12.15
N LEU A 145 -5.57 1.10 12.60
CA LEU A 145 -4.49 1.55 11.71
C LEU A 145 -4.06 0.43 10.75
N ILE A 146 -3.84 -0.79 11.27
CA ILE A 146 -3.53 -1.98 10.46
C ILE A 146 -4.66 -2.26 9.46
N VAL A 147 -5.93 -2.21 9.89
CA VAL A 147 -7.09 -2.46 9.02
C VAL A 147 -7.14 -1.46 7.87
N VAL A 148 -7.03 -0.16 8.14
CA VAL A 148 -7.10 0.88 7.11
C VAL A 148 -5.97 0.74 6.09
N MET A 149 -4.73 0.53 6.55
CA MET A 149 -3.59 0.34 5.66
C MET A 149 -3.70 -0.95 4.84
N SER A 150 -4.19 -2.04 5.44
CA SER A 150 -4.41 -3.31 4.73
C SER A 150 -5.48 -3.19 3.66
N LEU A 151 -6.60 -2.49 3.95
CA LEU A 151 -7.68 -2.25 2.99
C LEU A 151 -7.29 -1.28 1.86
N HIS A 152 -6.22 -0.54 2.03
CA HIS A 152 -5.64 0.29 0.99
C HIS A 152 -4.72 -0.52 0.06
N ILE A 153 -3.88 -1.42 0.61
CA ILE A 153 -2.80 -2.08 -0.14
C ILE A 153 -3.14 -3.50 -0.63
N PHE A 154 -4.25 -4.12 -0.14
CA PHE A 154 -4.60 -5.51 -0.51
C PHE A 154 -4.71 -5.76 -2.02
N PRO A 155 -5.13 -4.81 -2.88
CA PRO A 155 -5.23 -5.06 -4.31
C PRO A 155 -3.90 -5.43 -4.94
N PHE A 156 -2.82 -4.86 -4.44
CA PHE A 156 -1.47 -5.15 -4.89
C PHE A 156 -1.09 -6.62 -4.62
N MET A 157 -1.39 -7.13 -3.42
CA MET A 157 -1.19 -8.54 -3.10
C MET A 157 -2.10 -9.46 -3.92
N VAL A 158 -3.37 -9.05 -4.15
CA VAL A 158 -4.29 -9.81 -5.02
C VAL A 158 -3.70 -9.97 -6.42
N MET A 159 -3.16 -8.90 -7.01
CA MET A 159 -2.54 -8.95 -8.34
C MET A 159 -1.36 -9.92 -8.40
N ILE A 160 -0.46 -9.85 -7.42
CA ILE A 160 0.72 -10.72 -7.36
C ILE A 160 0.29 -12.18 -7.21
N LEU A 161 -0.59 -12.48 -6.26
CA LEU A 161 -1.04 -13.84 -6.01
C LEU A 161 -1.90 -14.40 -7.14
N LYS A 162 -2.80 -13.58 -7.71
CA LYS A 162 -3.60 -13.97 -8.89
C LYS A 162 -2.70 -14.36 -10.04
N ASN A 163 -1.71 -13.53 -10.39
CA ASN A 163 -0.76 -13.84 -11.46
C ASN A 163 0.07 -15.08 -11.16
N ALA A 164 0.54 -15.25 -9.92
CA ALA A 164 1.24 -16.46 -9.51
C ALA A 164 0.37 -17.72 -9.68
N MET A 165 -0.89 -17.65 -9.26
CA MET A 165 -1.84 -18.77 -9.37
C MET A 165 -2.19 -19.07 -10.83
N LEU A 166 -2.31 -18.07 -11.71
CA LEU A 166 -2.55 -18.26 -13.15
C LEU A 166 -1.40 -18.99 -13.85
N ASN A 167 -0.18 -18.88 -13.33
CA ASN A 167 0.99 -19.58 -13.88
C ASN A 167 1.10 -21.05 -13.41
N ILE A 168 0.25 -21.54 -12.51
CA ILE A 168 0.26 -22.94 -12.09
C ILE A 168 -0.52 -23.78 -13.11
N PRO A 169 0.09 -24.78 -13.77
CA PRO A 169 -0.59 -25.64 -14.73
C PRO A 169 -1.79 -26.36 -14.10
N GLN A 170 -2.93 -26.37 -14.80
CA GLN A 170 -4.15 -27.04 -14.34
C GLN A 170 -3.93 -28.56 -14.20
N SER A 171 -3.08 -29.15 -15.02
CA SER A 171 -2.74 -30.58 -14.95
C SER A 171 -2.24 -31.03 -13.58
N LEU A 172 -1.54 -30.17 -12.84
CA LEU A 172 -1.10 -30.48 -11.47
C LEU A 172 -2.27 -30.58 -10.50
N GLU A 173 -3.26 -29.73 -10.65
CA GLU A 173 -4.50 -29.79 -9.82
C GLU A 173 -5.33 -31.04 -10.15
N GLU A 174 -5.49 -31.32 -11.44
CA GLU A 174 -6.27 -32.46 -11.93
C GLU A 174 -5.59 -33.78 -11.51
N SER A 175 -4.27 -33.89 -11.68
CA SER A 175 -3.51 -35.04 -11.18
C SER A 175 -3.70 -35.23 -9.67
N GLY A 176 -3.56 -34.14 -8.91
CA GLY A 176 -3.83 -34.20 -7.47
C GLY A 176 -5.25 -34.69 -7.14
N ALA A 177 -6.26 -34.29 -7.90
CA ALA A 177 -7.63 -34.74 -7.72
C ALA A 177 -7.80 -36.23 -8.09
N VAL A 178 -7.21 -36.68 -9.20
CA VAL A 178 -7.24 -38.10 -9.63
C VAL A 178 -6.60 -39.01 -8.59
N PHE A 179 -5.52 -38.58 -7.94
CA PHE A 179 -4.88 -39.30 -6.83
C PHE A 179 -5.60 -39.12 -5.48
N GLY A 180 -6.85 -38.62 -5.47
CA GLY A 180 -7.68 -38.53 -4.28
C GLY A 180 -7.29 -37.42 -3.28
N ALA A 181 -6.50 -36.43 -3.70
CA ALA A 181 -6.20 -35.32 -2.82
C ALA A 181 -7.42 -34.40 -2.63
N SER A 182 -7.84 -34.22 -1.39
CA SER A 182 -8.90 -33.26 -1.03
C SER A 182 -8.50 -31.83 -1.43
N PHE A 183 -9.47 -30.92 -1.53
CA PHE A 183 -9.24 -29.51 -1.84
C PHE A 183 -8.17 -28.85 -0.94
N ILE A 184 -8.28 -29.05 0.37
CA ILE A 184 -7.31 -28.50 1.35
C ILE A 184 -5.90 -29.10 1.14
N LYS A 185 -5.83 -30.40 0.82
CA LYS A 185 -4.55 -31.06 0.55
C LYS A 185 -3.89 -30.51 -0.72
N ARG A 186 -4.66 -30.22 -1.78
CA ARG A 186 -4.17 -29.57 -3.00
C ARG A 186 -3.66 -28.15 -2.73
N ILE A 187 -4.40 -27.35 -1.96
CA ILE A 187 -3.94 -26.03 -1.55
C ILE A 187 -2.61 -26.12 -0.80
N ARG A 188 -2.50 -26.97 0.21
CA ARG A 188 -1.30 -27.08 1.05
C ARG A 188 -0.10 -27.69 0.33
N LYS A 189 -0.31 -28.67 -0.53
CA LYS A 189 0.78 -29.47 -1.14
C LYS A 189 1.14 -29.05 -2.57
N ILE A 190 0.24 -28.34 -3.28
CA ILE A 190 0.47 -27.89 -4.66
C ILE A 190 0.51 -26.36 -4.70
N PHE A 191 -0.55 -25.68 -4.32
CA PHE A 191 -0.64 -24.22 -4.47
C PHE A 191 0.36 -23.47 -3.61
N LEU A 192 0.30 -23.66 -2.30
CA LEU A 192 1.15 -22.91 -1.36
C LEU A 192 2.64 -23.01 -1.69
N PRO A 193 3.23 -24.20 -1.94
CA PRO A 193 4.63 -24.30 -2.29
C PRO A 193 5.00 -23.56 -3.59
N LEU A 194 4.12 -23.62 -4.59
CA LEU A 194 4.38 -23.01 -5.91
C LEU A 194 4.26 -21.48 -5.90
N ILE A 195 3.37 -20.91 -5.07
CA ILE A 195 3.21 -19.46 -4.97
C ILE A 195 4.13 -18.83 -3.91
N THR A 196 4.85 -19.62 -3.10
CA THR A 196 5.63 -19.11 -1.97
C THR A 196 6.66 -18.04 -2.38
N SER A 197 7.34 -18.23 -3.52
CA SER A 197 8.32 -17.25 -4.01
C SER A 197 7.65 -15.91 -4.35
N ASN A 198 6.55 -15.95 -5.11
CA ASN A 198 5.80 -14.74 -5.48
C ASN A 198 5.14 -14.09 -4.25
N TYR A 199 4.64 -14.90 -3.32
CA TYR A 199 4.13 -14.41 -2.04
C TYR A 199 5.22 -13.67 -1.25
N ALA A 200 6.43 -14.23 -1.16
CA ALA A 200 7.54 -13.59 -0.46
C ALA A 200 7.91 -12.22 -1.06
N ILE A 201 7.90 -12.12 -2.40
CA ILE A 201 8.09 -10.84 -3.11
C ILE A 201 6.95 -9.86 -2.74
N GLY A 202 5.71 -10.30 -2.84
CA GLY A 202 4.55 -9.48 -2.51
C GLY A 202 4.54 -9.01 -1.06
N ALA A 203 4.82 -9.91 -0.13
CA ALA A 203 4.90 -9.61 1.30
C ALA A 203 6.02 -8.60 1.62
N LEU A 204 7.20 -8.76 1.01
CA LEU A 204 8.29 -7.79 1.15
C LEU A 204 7.89 -6.41 0.62
N LEU A 205 7.32 -6.35 -0.58
CA LEU A 205 6.91 -5.08 -1.19
C LEU A 205 5.85 -4.37 -0.35
N ILE A 206 4.87 -5.10 0.20
CA ILE A 206 3.87 -4.54 1.12
C ILE A 206 4.53 -4.07 2.41
N PHE A 207 5.44 -4.84 2.97
CA PHE A 207 6.16 -4.47 4.17
C PHE A 207 6.93 -3.16 3.98
N VAL A 208 7.73 -3.07 2.91
CA VAL A 208 8.50 -1.85 2.57
C VAL A 208 7.56 -0.67 2.27
N LYS A 209 6.48 -0.90 1.51
CA LYS A 209 5.49 0.14 1.20
C LYS A 209 4.83 0.67 2.47
N THR A 210 4.51 -0.20 3.43
CA THR A 210 3.94 0.18 4.73
C THR A 210 4.93 0.96 5.58
N LEU A 211 6.20 0.55 5.62
CA LEU A 211 7.26 1.27 6.34
C LEU A 211 7.50 2.68 5.79
N SER A 212 7.34 2.86 4.48
CA SER A 212 7.57 4.13 3.79
C SER A 212 6.34 5.03 3.75
N GLU A 213 5.18 4.53 4.19
CA GLU A 213 3.93 5.27 4.12
C GLU A 213 3.85 6.27 5.26
N TYR A 214 3.53 7.53 4.91
CA TYR A 214 3.41 8.66 5.83
C TYR A 214 1.95 9.05 6.12
N GLY A 215 1.10 9.02 5.11
CA GLY A 215 -0.21 9.67 5.13
C GLY A 215 -1.18 9.11 6.16
N THR A 216 -1.31 7.77 6.25
CA THR A 216 -2.20 7.12 7.22
C THR A 216 -1.67 7.24 8.65
N PRO A 217 -0.37 6.98 8.95
CA PRO A 217 0.19 7.26 10.27
C PRO A 217 0.07 8.72 10.69
N ALA A 218 0.31 9.68 9.79
CA ALA A 218 0.19 11.11 10.10
C ALA A 218 -1.25 11.55 10.41
N THR A 219 -2.26 10.86 9.88
CA THR A 219 -3.68 11.17 10.11
C THR A 219 -4.28 10.35 11.25
N LEU A 220 -4.37 9.04 11.09
CA LEU A 220 -4.97 8.14 12.07
C LEU A 220 -3.99 7.80 13.20
N GLY A 221 -2.71 7.54 12.89
CA GLY A 221 -1.68 7.23 13.89
C GLY A 221 -1.51 8.36 14.90
N LYS A 222 -1.42 9.61 14.43
CA LYS A 222 -1.32 10.78 15.31
C LYS A 222 -2.51 10.91 16.27
N ARG A 223 -3.71 10.52 15.86
CA ARG A 223 -4.91 10.57 16.74
C ARG A 223 -4.89 9.56 17.88
N ILE A 224 -4.15 8.48 17.72
CA ILE A 224 -4.01 7.41 18.71
C ILE A 224 -2.68 7.47 19.47
N GLY A 225 -1.86 8.49 19.19
CA GLY A 225 -0.52 8.62 19.81
C GLY A 225 0.46 7.54 19.36
N PHE A 226 0.31 7.04 18.13
CA PHE A 226 1.15 5.98 17.59
C PHE A 226 2.04 6.53 16.47
N ASP A 227 3.27 6.85 16.83
CA ASP A 227 4.27 7.38 15.93
C ASP A 227 5.13 6.27 15.31
N VAL A 228 5.56 6.51 14.06
CA VAL A 228 6.33 5.59 13.23
C VAL A 228 7.53 6.30 12.59
N PHE A 229 8.43 5.58 11.93
CA PHE A 229 9.60 6.13 11.24
C PHE A 229 9.30 7.38 10.44
N THR A 230 8.34 7.30 9.53
CA THR A 230 8.02 8.38 8.58
C THR A 230 7.47 9.62 9.26
N THR A 231 6.67 9.48 10.33
CA THR A 231 6.16 10.60 11.10
C THR A 231 7.28 11.30 11.88
N GLN A 232 8.24 10.54 12.40
CA GLN A 232 9.36 11.10 13.14
C GLN A 232 10.41 11.75 12.23
N ILE A 233 10.72 11.12 11.08
CA ILE A 233 11.56 11.73 10.05
C ILE A 233 11.00 13.09 9.63
N HIS A 234 9.68 13.13 9.34
CA HIS A 234 9.01 14.38 8.99
C HIS A 234 9.07 15.41 10.12
N ARG A 235 8.89 14.98 11.38
CA ARG A 235 9.00 15.85 12.56
C ARG A 235 10.36 16.53 12.62
N PHE A 236 11.45 15.76 12.51
CA PHE A 236 12.80 16.32 12.55
C PHE A 236 13.15 17.18 11.33
N ALA A 237 12.62 16.85 10.15
CA ALA A 237 12.92 17.56 8.92
C ALA A 237 12.08 18.83 8.68
N SER A 238 10.88 18.96 9.31
CA SER A 238 9.90 19.98 8.93
C SER A 238 9.32 20.77 10.09
N ILE A 239 9.48 20.32 11.34
CA ILE A 239 8.92 20.97 12.52
C ILE A 239 10.06 21.51 13.39
N ALA A 240 10.00 22.79 13.75
CA ALA A 240 11.01 23.41 14.60
C ALA A 240 11.05 22.79 16.02
N PRO A 241 12.23 22.55 16.60
CA PRO A 241 13.56 22.78 16.04
C PRO A 241 13.93 21.74 14.97
N ILE A 242 14.31 22.20 13.76
CA ILE A 242 14.68 21.34 12.66
C ILE A 242 16.04 20.67 12.95
N ASP A 243 16.13 19.35 12.74
CA ASP A 243 17.34 18.56 12.94
C ASP A 243 17.51 17.58 11.78
N PHE A 244 18.19 18.02 10.73
CA PHE A 244 18.43 17.19 9.55
C PHE A 244 19.34 16.00 9.85
N GLY A 245 20.25 16.07 10.84
CA GLY A 245 21.11 14.96 11.23
C GLY A 245 20.30 13.78 11.77
N LYS A 246 19.35 14.05 12.69
CA LYS A 246 18.45 13.02 13.22
C LYS A 246 17.50 12.48 12.14
N ALA A 247 16.95 13.36 11.29
CA ALA A 247 16.11 12.93 10.17
C ALA A 247 16.87 12.01 9.20
N ALA A 248 18.10 12.37 8.86
CA ALA A 248 18.97 11.58 7.99
C ALA A 248 19.35 10.24 8.63
N THR A 249 19.65 10.23 9.94
CA THR A 249 19.94 9.00 10.68
C THR A 249 18.78 8.01 10.62
N LEU A 250 17.57 8.44 10.96
CA LEU A 250 16.39 7.56 10.90
C LEU A 250 16.11 7.11 9.46
N SER A 251 16.27 7.99 8.46
CA SER A 251 16.11 7.63 7.05
C SER A 251 17.13 6.59 6.61
N SER A 252 18.40 6.72 7.02
CA SER A 252 19.47 5.76 6.72
C SER A 252 19.18 4.38 7.33
N VAL A 253 18.66 4.35 8.55
CA VAL A 253 18.24 3.10 9.22
C VAL A 253 17.08 2.47 8.48
N LEU A 254 16.05 3.24 8.11
CA LEU A 254 14.92 2.75 7.34
C LEU A 254 15.35 2.14 6.00
N ILE A 255 16.21 2.84 5.25
CA ILE A 255 16.78 2.35 3.98
C ILE A 255 17.57 1.07 4.21
N SER A 256 18.42 1.02 5.25
CA SER A 256 19.23 -0.16 5.57
C SER A 256 18.36 -1.38 5.90
N ILE A 257 17.28 -1.20 6.67
CA ILE A 257 16.31 -2.26 6.94
C ILE A 257 15.67 -2.77 5.64
N CYS A 258 15.24 -1.87 4.75
CA CYS A 258 14.63 -2.24 3.48
C CYS A 258 15.61 -3.02 2.58
N ILE A 259 16.87 -2.59 2.51
CA ILE A 259 17.93 -3.28 1.74
C ILE A 259 18.20 -4.66 2.34
N ALA A 260 18.36 -4.76 3.67
CA ALA A 260 18.60 -6.03 4.34
C ALA A 260 17.47 -7.04 4.08
N LEU A 261 16.22 -6.60 4.20
CA LEU A 261 15.06 -7.43 3.91
C LEU A 261 14.99 -7.87 2.45
N TRP A 262 15.33 -6.98 1.52
CA TRP A 262 15.40 -7.31 0.09
C TRP A 262 16.49 -8.36 -0.19
N LEU A 263 17.68 -8.22 0.41
CA LEU A 263 18.78 -9.20 0.27
C LEU A 263 18.37 -10.57 0.83
N ILE A 264 17.74 -10.61 2.02
CA ILE A 264 17.24 -11.84 2.63
C ILE A 264 16.19 -12.50 1.72
N GLN A 265 15.21 -11.72 1.25
CA GLN A 265 14.17 -12.22 0.36
C GLN A 265 14.76 -12.79 -0.95
N ASN A 266 15.69 -12.06 -1.58
CA ASN A 266 16.34 -12.48 -2.82
C ASN A 266 17.13 -13.79 -2.63
N TYR A 267 17.84 -13.91 -1.51
CA TYR A 267 18.56 -15.13 -1.16
C TYR A 267 17.61 -16.33 -0.96
N LEU A 268 16.50 -16.12 -0.23
CA LEU A 268 15.52 -17.18 0.01
C LEU A 268 14.76 -17.58 -1.26
N SER A 269 14.44 -16.62 -2.12
CA SER A 269 13.69 -16.86 -3.36
C SER A 269 14.54 -17.64 -4.38
N LYS A 270 15.83 -17.36 -4.49
CA LYS A 270 16.73 -18.10 -5.38
C LYS A 270 16.80 -19.61 -5.07
N LYS A 271 16.67 -19.98 -3.80
CA LYS A 271 16.68 -21.39 -3.37
C LYS A 271 15.37 -22.14 -3.66
N ARG A 272 14.27 -21.45 -3.98
CA ARG A 272 12.93 -22.03 -4.14
C ARG A 272 12.29 -21.72 -5.50
N THR A 273 13.07 -21.38 -6.51
CA THR A 273 12.56 -21.19 -7.87
C THR A 273 12.17 -22.54 -8.45
N TYR A 274 10.87 -22.83 -8.49
CA TYR A 274 10.34 -23.92 -9.31
C TYR A 274 10.24 -23.40 -10.74
N ASN A 275 11.18 -23.80 -11.61
CA ASN A 275 11.06 -23.60 -13.05
C ASN A 275 9.88 -24.45 -13.55
N LEU A 276 8.70 -23.87 -13.58
CA LEU A 276 7.58 -24.47 -14.28
C LEU A 276 7.93 -24.41 -15.77
N VAL A 277 8.11 -25.57 -16.38
CA VAL A 277 8.36 -25.71 -17.82
C VAL A 277 7.26 -24.94 -18.55
N ASP A 278 7.69 -24.10 -19.48
CA ASP A 278 6.87 -23.19 -20.28
C ASP A 278 5.70 -23.95 -20.92
N ASN A 279 4.55 -23.87 -20.31
CA ASN A 279 3.33 -24.37 -20.88
C ASN A 279 2.57 -23.18 -21.46
N LYS A 280 2.55 -23.12 -22.80
CA LYS A 280 1.60 -22.32 -23.60
C LYS A 280 0.29 -22.22 -22.84
N ALA A 281 -0.21 -20.99 -22.68
CA ALA A 281 -1.42 -20.64 -21.97
C ALA A 281 -2.53 -21.69 -22.17
N SER A 282 -2.61 -22.69 -21.31
CA SER A 282 -3.69 -23.67 -21.32
C SER A 282 -4.93 -22.91 -20.84
N ARG A 283 -5.99 -22.95 -21.66
CA ARG A 283 -7.29 -22.38 -21.26
C ARG A 283 -7.73 -23.09 -19.99
N PHE A 284 -7.68 -22.39 -18.86
CA PHE A 284 -8.11 -22.93 -17.58
C PHE A 284 -9.62 -23.22 -17.63
N LYS A 285 -10.01 -24.41 -17.22
CA LYS A 285 -11.40 -24.72 -16.95
C LYS A 285 -11.77 -24.10 -15.61
N LEU A 286 -12.46 -22.98 -15.66
CA LEU A 286 -12.87 -22.25 -14.45
C LEU A 286 -13.86 -23.10 -13.64
N ILE A 287 -13.68 -23.10 -12.33
CA ILE A 287 -14.59 -23.79 -11.39
C ILE A 287 -15.88 -23.00 -11.30
N GLU A 288 -16.99 -23.62 -11.70
CA GLU A 288 -18.32 -23.05 -11.55
C GLU A 288 -18.78 -23.19 -10.09
N LEU A 289 -18.81 -22.08 -9.38
CA LEU A 289 -19.32 -22.06 -7.99
C LEU A 289 -20.86 -22.20 -8.03
N ARG A 290 -21.38 -23.14 -7.23
CA ARG A 290 -22.82 -23.42 -7.13
C ARG A 290 -23.29 -23.41 -5.67
N GLY A 291 -24.58 -23.15 -5.47
CA GLY A 291 -25.22 -23.22 -4.16
C GLY A 291 -24.56 -22.30 -3.13
N PHE A 292 -24.39 -22.79 -1.93
CA PHE A 292 -23.86 -22.04 -0.78
C PHE A 292 -22.46 -21.45 -1.02
N ALA A 293 -21.58 -22.16 -1.72
CA ALA A 293 -20.24 -21.67 -2.02
C ALA A 293 -20.27 -20.40 -2.89
N LYS A 294 -21.20 -20.31 -3.85
CA LYS A 294 -21.39 -19.10 -4.68
C LYS A 294 -21.83 -17.93 -3.82
N TYR A 295 -22.82 -18.11 -2.94
CA TYR A 295 -23.33 -17.04 -2.07
C TYR A 295 -22.25 -16.56 -1.09
N LEU A 296 -21.52 -17.48 -0.46
CA LEU A 296 -20.46 -17.14 0.48
C LEU A 296 -19.32 -16.36 -0.21
N SER A 297 -18.90 -16.80 -1.40
CA SER A 297 -17.86 -16.11 -2.16
C SER A 297 -18.34 -14.72 -2.63
N SER A 298 -19.57 -14.60 -3.10
CA SER A 298 -20.15 -13.30 -3.50
C SER A 298 -20.28 -12.35 -2.31
N ALA A 299 -20.72 -12.85 -1.16
CA ALA A 299 -20.80 -12.07 0.07
C ALA A 299 -19.43 -11.59 0.52
N TYR A 300 -18.40 -12.45 0.47
CA TYR A 300 -17.03 -12.08 0.81
C TYR A 300 -16.49 -10.97 -0.10
N VAL A 301 -16.61 -11.13 -1.42
CA VAL A 301 -16.20 -10.10 -2.39
C VAL A 301 -16.98 -8.79 -2.15
N GLY A 302 -18.29 -8.87 -1.93
CA GLY A 302 -19.13 -7.71 -1.63
C GLY A 302 -18.73 -6.99 -0.35
N ILE A 303 -18.45 -7.72 0.73
CA ILE A 303 -17.99 -7.16 2.01
C ILE A 303 -16.66 -6.43 1.82
N VAL A 304 -15.70 -7.04 1.12
CA VAL A 304 -14.41 -6.39 0.85
C VAL A 304 -14.60 -5.10 0.06
N ILE A 305 -15.43 -5.08 -0.98
CA ILE A 305 -15.73 -3.87 -1.76
C ILE A 305 -16.41 -2.80 -0.89
N ILE A 306 -17.40 -3.17 -0.09
CA ILE A 306 -18.11 -2.25 0.78
C ILE A 306 -17.12 -1.59 1.75
N ILE A 307 -16.31 -2.39 2.43
CA ILE A 307 -15.39 -1.90 3.46
C ILE A 307 -14.23 -1.12 2.85
N SER A 308 -13.65 -1.57 1.73
CA SER A 308 -12.45 -0.93 1.16
C SER A 308 -12.76 0.30 0.30
N ILE A 309 -13.96 0.38 -0.29
CA ILE A 309 -14.33 1.44 -1.24
C ILE A 309 -15.53 2.21 -0.73
N ILE A 310 -16.69 1.55 -0.57
CA ILE A 310 -17.94 2.26 -0.32
C ILE A 310 -17.87 3.06 0.97
N VAL A 311 -17.39 2.48 2.06
CA VAL A 311 -17.32 3.15 3.36
C VAL A 311 -16.47 4.43 3.33
N PRO A 312 -15.18 4.42 2.93
CA PRO A 312 -14.37 5.64 2.95
C PRO A 312 -14.87 6.70 1.96
N TYR A 313 -15.27 6.30 0.75
CA TYR A 313 -15.78 7.27 -0.24
C TYR A 313 -17.12 7.85 0.14
N PHE A 314 -18.05 7.03 0.61
CA PHE A 314 -19.33 7.50 1.14
C PHE A 314 -19.12 8.54 2.25
N SER A 315 -18.17 8.28 3.14
CA SER A 315 -17.88 9.19 4.25
C SER A 315 -17.34 10.54 3.79
N ILE A 316 -16.43 10.53 2.82
CA ILE A 316 -15.85 11.76 2.26
C ILE A 316 -16.93 12.54 1.51
N ILE A 317 -17.65 11.88 0.60
CA ILE A 317 -18.68 12.51 -0.23
C ILE A 317 -19.82 13.05 0.66
N SER A 318 -20.32 12.25 1.60
CA SER A 318 -21.37 12.69 2.52
C SER A 318 -20.93 13.89 3.35
N THR A 319 -19.69 13.86 3.86
CA THR A 319 -19.17 14.97 4.69
C THR A 319 -18.92 16.23 3.87
N SER A 320 -18.52 16.12 2.60
CA SER A 320 -18.34 17.29 1.72
C SER A 320 -19.66 17.99 1.37
N LEU A 321 -20.77 17.27 1.47
CA LEU A 321 -22.12 17.79 1.23
C LEU A 321 -22.86 18.24 2.50
N ILE A 322 -22.23 18.19 3.67
CA ILE A 322 -22.85 18.58 4.95
C ILE A 322 -22.41 19.99 5.34
N LYS A 323 -23.40 20.86 5.63
CA LYS A 323 -23.18 22.25 6.09
C LYS A 323 -22.58 22.27 7.51
N LEU A 324 -23.22 21.57 8.44
CA LEU A 324 -22.81 21.51 9.85
C LEU A 324 -22.62 20.05 10.28
N ARG A 325 -21.39 19.66 10.57
CA ARG A 325 -21.03 18.27 10.95
C ARG A 325 -21.80 17.76 12.16
N GLY A 326 -22.07 18.63 13.13
CA GLY A 326 -22.81 18.27 14.35
C GLY A 326 -24.24 17.83 14.11
N TYR A 327 -24.89 18.28 13.04
CA TYR A 327 -26.26 17.90 12.66
C TYR A 327 -26.31 16.59 11.83
N GLY A 328 -25.19 16.16 11.27
CA GLY A 328 -25.09 14.90 10.52
C GLY A 328 -25.96 14.84 9.25
N LEU A 329 -26.37 13.61 8.89
CA LEU A 329 -27.17 13.32 7.70
C LEU A 329 -28.66 13.62 7.95
N ARG A 330 -29.02 14.89 8.10
CA ARG A 330 -30.40 15.32 8.28
C ARG A 330 -30.90 16.14 7.10
N VAL A 331 -32.19 16.03 6.80
CA VAL A 331 -32.86 16.87 5.81
C VAL A 331 -32.67 18.34 6.19
N GLY A 332 -32.24 19.17 5.24
CA GLY A 332 -31.91 20.58 5.47
C GLY A 332 -30.47 20.89 5.89
N ASN A 333 -29.64 19.88 6.12
CA ASN A 333 -28.19 20.04 6.39
C ASN A 333 -27.30 19.75 5.17
N PHE A 334 -27.88 19.50 4.00
CA PHE A 334 -27.13 19.28 2.76
C PHE A 334 -26.90 20.60 2.03
N THR A 335 -25.68 20.80 1.53
CA THR A 335 -25.26 21.99 0.80
C THR A 335 -24.21 21.66 -0.26
N PHE A 336 -24.15 22.46 -1.30
CA PHE A 336 -23.04 22.52 -2.27
C PHE A 336 -22.10 23.69 -2.00
N ASP A 337 -22.33 24.49 -0.95
CA ASP A 337 -21.55 25.70 -0.66
C ASP A 337 -20.05 25.38 -0.53
N ASN A 338 -19.67 24.27 0.11
CA ASN A 338 -18.27 23.84 0.22
C ASN A 338 -17.55 23.69 -1.14
N TYR A 339 -18.29 23.32 -2.19
CA TYR A 339 -17.76 23.25 -3.55
C TYR A 339 -17.75 24.60 -4.23
N LEU A 340 -18.77 25.42 -4.00
CA LEU A 340 -18.85 26.79 -4.53
C LEU A 340 -17.72 27.64 -3.94
N ASP A 341 -17.51 27.60 -2.64
CA ASP A 341 -16.41 28.27 -1.95
C ASP A 341 -15.05 27.85 -2.51
N LEU A 342 -14.86 26.54 -2.77
CA LEU A 342 -13.61 26.03 -3.35
C LEU A 342 -13.35 26.58 -4.76
N PHE A 343 -14.38 26.66 -5.60
CA PHE A 343 -14.20 27.02 -7.02
C PHE A 343 -14.33 28.53 -7.28
N TYR A 344 -15.06 29.26 -6.46
CA TYR A 344 -15.35 30.68 -6.71
C TYR A 344 -14.75 31.64 -5.67
N GLU A 345 -14.54 31.19 -4.43
CA GLU A 345 -14.06 32.07 -3.36
C GLU A 345 -12.61 31.77 -2.94
N SER A 346 -12.07 30.57 -3.28
CA SER A 346 -10.73 30.15 -2.86
C SER A 346 -9.72 30.15 -3.99
N ASP A 347 -9.00 31.26 -4.19
CA ASP A 347 -7.85 31.33 -5.11
C ASP A 347 -6.80 30.23 -4.83
N LYS A 348 -6.58 29.91 -3.57
CA LYS A 348 -5.65 28.85 -3.15
C LYS A 348 -6.13 27.45 -3.54
N GLY A 349 -7.45 27.21 -3.53
CA GLY A 349 -8.02 25.93 -3.92
C GLY A 349 -7.79 25.62 -5.39
N ILE A 350 -8.12 26.57 -6.26
CA ILE A 350 -7.92 26.45 -7.71
C ILE A 350 -6.43 26.33 -8.04
N SER A 351 -5.59 27.20 -7.45
CA SER A 351 -4.13 27.14 -7.67
C SER A 351 -3.54 25.80 -7.27
N ALA A 352 -3.99 25.21 -6.14
CA ALA A 352 -3.54 23.90 -5.71
C ALA A 352 -3.95 22.78 -6.67
N LEU A 353 -5.18 22.82 -7.20
CA LEU A 353 -5.66 21.87 -8.22
C LEU A 353 -4.85 21.97 -9.51
N VAL A 354 -4.65 23.18 -10.03
CA VAL A 354 -3.86 23.42 -11.26
C VAL A 354 -2.43 22.97 -11.07
N ASN A 355 -1.78 23.34 -9.97
CA ASN A 355 -0.40 22.93 -9.67
C ASN A 355 -0.27 21.41 -9.58
N SER A 356 -1.20 20.73 -8.90
CA SER A 356 -1.21 19.26 -8.78
C SER A 356 -1.37 18.60 -10.15
N PHE A 357 -2.25 19.13 -11.01
CA PHE A 357 -2.45 18.61 -12.36
C PHE A 357 -1.20 18.81 -13.24
N VAL A 358 -0.63 20.00 -13.25
CA VAL A 358 0.58 20.33 -14.05
C VAL A 358 1.77 19.46 -13.62
N ILE A 359 2.01 19.34 -12.29
CA ILE A 359 3.11 18.52 -11.77
C ILE A 359 2.89 17.04 -12.12
N SER A 360 1.66 16.53 -12.00
CA SER A 360 1.34 15.14 -12.32
C SER A 360 1.55 14.81 -13.80
N VAL A 361 1.12 15.70 -14.70
CA VAL A 361 1.32 15.55 -16.16
C VAL A 361 2.81 15.58 -16.48
N PHE A 362 3.55 16.56 -15.93
CA PHE A 362 4.99 16.65 -16.13
C PHE A 362 5.72 15.40 -15.63
N ALA A 363 5.41 14.94 -14.43
CA ALA A 363 5.98 13.72 -13.87
C ALA A 363 5.68 12.48 -14.75
N ALA A 364 4.45 12.36 -15.26
CA ALA A 364 4.07 11.27 -16.16
C ALA A 364 4.88 11.28 -17.46
N ILE A 365 5.08 12.47 -18.06
CA ILE A 365 5.90 12.63 -19.27
C ILE A 365 7.35 12.24 -18.99
N VAL A 366 7.95 12.74 -17.90
CA VAL A 366 9.33 12.40 -17.52
C VAL A 366 9.47 10.90 -17.29
N CYS A 367 8.55 10.27 -16.56
CA CYS A 367 8.58 8.81 -16.35
C CYS A 367 8.44 8.03 -17.66
N ALA A 368 7.60 8.49 -18.60
CA ALA A 368 7.44 7.82 -19.89
C ALA A 368 8.68 7.96 -20.81
N ILE A 369 9.46 9.05 -20.64
CA ILE A 369 10.71 9.25 -21.40
C ILE A 369 11.86 8.44 -20.82
N LEU A 370 11.91 8.30 -19.49
CA LEU A 370 12.98 7.57 -18.79
C LEU A 370 12.78 6.04 -18.76
N GLY A 371 11.53 5.56 -18.76
CA GLY A 371 11.18 4.13 -18.76
C GLY A 371 11.03 3.56 -20.16
#